data_a650318e6a77ac938b8862c81a222df7
#
_entry.id   a650318e6a77ac938b8862c81a222df7
#
_cell.length_a   1.000
_cell.length_b   1.000
_cell.length_c   1.000
_cell.angle_alpha   90.00
_cell.angle_beta   90.00
_cell.angle_gamma   90.00
#
_symmetry.space_group_name_H-M   'P 1'
#
loop_
_entity.id
_entity.type
_entity.pdbx_description
1 polymer ?
#
loop_
_entity_poly.entity_id
_entity_poly.type
_entity_poly.pdbx_seq_one_letter_code
_entity_poly.pdbx_strand_id
1 'polypeptide(L)'
;MTLDITPSGEACGATVQGVDLARLDDVEVTEIRTAWLEHKVLAFPDQVLTDDELERFTLGFGPFGHDPFFAPIDGHSHIAAIERRADETSSLFAENWHSDWSFQEYPPDGTCLYSKVVPPTGGDTLYVNQEAALAAMPSELRSRIEG
;
A
#
# COMPACT_ATOMS: atom_id res chain seq x y z
N MET A 1 -10.69 9.57 19.24
CA MET A 1 -11.86 9.09 18.46
C MET A 1 -11.59 7.65 18.08
N THR A 2 -12.56 6.76 18.05
CA THR A 2 -12.36 5.39 17.55
C THR A 2 -12.52 5.43 16.04
N LEU A 3 -11.57 4.90 15.31
CA LEU A 3 -11.62 4.81 13.85
C LEU A 3 -12.79 3.91 13.40
N ASP A 4 -13.46 4.28 12.32
CA ASP A 4 -14.47 3.43 11.68
C ASP A 4 -13.79 2.52 10.67
N ILE A 5 -13.57 1.26 11.07
CA ILE A 5 -12.86 0.26 10.29
C ILE A 5 -13.83 -0.81 9.82
N THR A 6 -14.04 -0.87 8.52
CA THR A 6 -14.91 -1.86 7.87
C THR A 6 -14.07 -2.85 7.09
N PRO A 7 -13.96 -4.14 7.54
CA PRO A 7 -13.28 -5.18 6.76
C PRO A 7 -13.91 -5.40 5.39
N SER A 8 -13.10 -5.75 4.39
CA SER A 8 -13.57 -6.03 3.02
C SER A 8 -14.49 -7.25 2.91
N GLY A 9 -14.41 -8.16 3.90
CA GLY A 9 -15.06 -9.46 3.82
C GLY A 9 -14.26 -10.52 3.06
N GLU A 10 -13.10 -10.15 2.50
CA GLU A 10 -12.18 -11.00 1.77
C GLU A 10 -10.96 -11.40 2.63
N ALA A 11 -9.99 -12.09 2.02
CA ALA A 11 -8.80 -12.58 2.72
C ALA A 11 -7.89 -11.49 3.29
N CYS A 12 -8.00 -10.26 2.81
CA CYS A 12 -7.34 -9.06 3.33
C CYS A 12 -8.09 -7.80 2.89
N GLY A 13 -7.74 -6.68 3.53
CA GLY A 13 -8.30 -5.37 3.21
C GLY A 13 -9.33 -4.89 4.21
N ALA A 14 -9.27 -3.60 4.52
CA ALA A 14 -10.31 -2.87 5.24
C ALA A 14 -10.38 -1.42 4.75
N THR A 15 -11.55 -0.81 4.87
CA THR A 15 -11.76 0.62 4.66
C THR A 15 -11.76 1.33 6.00
N VAL A 16 -11.01 2.42 6.11
CA VAL A 16 -10.93 3.27 7.30
C VAL A 16 -11.56 4.61 6.99
N GLN A 17 -12.57 5.01 7.77
CA GLN A 17 -13.29 6.27 7.62
C GLN A 17 -13.26 7.07 8.92
N GLY A 18 -13.67 8.34 8.84
CA GLY A 18 -13.75 9.22 10.01
C GLY A 18 -12.41 9.73 10.52
N VAL A 19 -11.37 9.68 9.68
CA VAL A 19 -10.01 10.15 10.00
C VAL A 19 -9.54 11.18 8.97
N ASP A 20 -8.78 12.16 9.41
CA ASP A 20 -8.08 13.14 8.58
C ASP A 20 -6.58 12.80 8.59
N LEU A 21 -6.09 12.18 7.52
CA LEU A 21 -4.69 11.73 7.42
C LEU A 21 -3.68 12.89 7.43
N ALA A 22 -4.12 14.12 7.14
CA ALA A 22 -3.27 15.30 7.25
C ALA A 22 -2.96 15.71 8.70
N ARG A 23 -3.72 15.19 9.69
CA ARG A 23 -3.70 15.67 11.08
C ARG A 23 -3.79 14.56 12.13
N LEU A 24 -3.16 13.43 11.87
CA LEU A 24 -3.16 12.31 12.80
C LEU A 24 -2.43 12.65 14.10
N ASP A 25 -3.00 12.19 15.21
CA ASP A 25 -2.29 12.10 16.48
C ASP A 25 -1.61 10.73 16.66
N ASP A 26 -0.79 10.58 17.70
CA ASP A 26 -0.05 9.34 17.98
C ASP A 26 -0.98 8.15 18.28
N VAL A 27 -2.17 8.40 18.80
CA VAL A 27 -3.16 7.36 19.10
C VAL A 27 -3.75 6.83 17.80
N GLU A 28 -4.16 7.74 16.90
CA GLU A 28 -4.69 7.39 15.58
C GLU A 28 -3.66 6.64 14.73
N VAL A 29 -2.40 7.06 14.73
CA VAL A 29 -1.30 6.34 14.06
C VAL A 29 -1.18 4.92 14.61
N THR A 30 -1.27 4.73 15.93
CA THR A 30 -1.20 3.42 16.57
C THR A 30 -2.40 2.54 16.21
N GLU A 31 -3.60 3.11 16.20
CA GLU A 31 -4.83 2.40 15.80
C GLU A 31 -4.78 1.98 14.32
N ILE A 32 -4.36 2.88 13.43
CA ILE A 32 -4.19 2.58 11.99
C ILE A 32 -3.12 1.48 11.80
N ARG A 33 -1.98 1.56 12.50
CA ARG A 33 -0.95 0.52 12.43
C ARG A 33 -1.49 -0.84 12.87
N THR A 34 -2.27 -0.88 13.94
CA THR A 34 -2.89 -2.11 14.45
C THR A 34 -3.84 -2.71 13.39
N ALA A 35 -4.71 -1.88 12.82
CA ALA A 35 -5.61 -2.29 11.75
C ALA A 35 -4.86 -2.75 10.50
N TRP A 36 -3.78 -2.07 10.11
CA TRP A 36 -2.96 -2.47 8.98
C TRP A 36 -2.32 -3.85 9.17
N LEU A 37 -1.76 -4.12 10.35
CA LEU A 37 -1.20 -5.43 10.68
C LEU A 37 -2.26 -6.55 10.67
N GLU A 38 -3.49 -6.25 11.05
CA GLU A 38 -4.60 -7.19 11.01
C GLU A 38 -5.09 -7.43 9.58
N HIS A 39 -5.41 -6.36 8.86
CA HIS A 39 -6.08 -6.42 7.55
C HIS A 39 -5.12 -6.44 6.36
N LYS A 40 -3.82 -6.19 6.55
CA LYS A 40 -2.74 -6.18 5.53
C LYS A 40 -2.82 -5.02 4.52
N VAL A 41 -4.01 -4.58 4.14
CA VAL A 41 -4.27 -3.45 3.25
C VAL A 41 -5.34 -2.57 3.84
N LEU A 42 -5.11 -1.26 3.87
CA LEU A 42 -6.10 -0.28 4.29
C LEU A 42 -6.38 0.70 3.16
N ALA A 43 -7.65 0.98 2.93
CA ALA A 43 -8.11 2.02 2.02
C ALA A 43 -8.71 3.18 2.83
N PHE A 44 -8.28 4.40 2.50
CA PHE A 44 -8.74 5.63 3.14
C PHE A 44 -9.43 6.50 2.07
N PRO A 45 -10.75 6.37 1.89
CA PRO A 45 -11.46 7.16 0.89
C PRO A 45 -11.49 8.65 1.25
N ASP A 46 -11.70 9.47 0.22
CA ASP A 46 -11.98 10.91 0.34
C ASP A 46 -10.89 11.74 1.05
N GLN A 47 -9.63 11.28 1.03
CA GLN A 47 -8.50 12.02 1.58
C GLN A 47 -7.97 13.03 0.57
N VAL A 48 -7.73 14.26 1.02
CA VAL A 48 -7.09 15.32 0.22
C VAL A 48 -5.80 15.71 0.92
N LEU A 49 -4.68 15.25 0.38
CA LEU A 49 -3.34 15.48 0.95
C LEU A 49 -2.48 16.30 -0.02
N THR A 50 -1.73 17.22 0.52
CA THR A 50 -0.54 17.76 -0.13
C THR A 50 0.56 16.70 -0.12
N ASP A 51 1.60 16.91 -0.94
CA ASP A 51 2.72 15.98 -0.99
C ASP A 51 3.49 15.96 0.34
N ASP A 52 3.62 17.11 1.04
CA ASP A 52 4.17 17.19 2.41
C ASP A 52 3.34 16.39 3.44
N GLU A 53 2.03 16.42 3.32
CA GLU A 53 1.12 15.68 4.20
C GLU A 53 1.19 14.17 3.94
N LEU A 54 1.32 13.77 2.68
CA LEU A 54 1.52 12.37 2.30
C LEU A 54 2.84 11.83 2.88
N GLU A 55 3.95 12.56 2.76
CA GLU A 55 5.23 12.18 3.37
C GLU A 55 5.12 12.09 4.90
N ARG A 56 4.46 13.06 5.54
CA ARG A 56 4.26 13.06 6.99
C ARG A 56 3.41 11.87 7.45
N PHE A 57 2.33 11.57 6.75
CA PHE A 57 1.50 10.39 7.00
C PHE A 57 2.33 9.12 6.92
N THR A 58 3.08 8.94 5.85
CA THR A 58 3.89 7.74 5.63
C THR A 58 4.97 7.57 6.70
N LEU A 59 5.64 8.66 7.10
CA LEU A 59 6.64 8.67 8.18
C LEU A 59 6.09 8.23 9.55
N GLY A 60 4.80 8.39 9.79
CA GLY A 60 4.13 7.88 10.99
C GLY A 60 4.22 6.35 11.15
N PHE A 61 4.49 5.63 10.07
CA PHE A 61 4.56 4.17 10.04
C PHE A 61 5.98 3.62 9.98
N GLY A 62 6.97 4.45 9.70
CA GLY A 62 8.38 4.05 9.65
C GLY A 62 9.23 4.98 8.77
N PRO A 63 10.54 4.77 8.74
CA PRO A 63 11.42 5.52 7.86
C PRO A 63 11.15 5.15 6.40
N PHE A 64 11.42 6.10 5.50
CA PHE A 64 11.34 5.81 4.07
C PHE A 64 12.34 4.74 3.63
N GLY A 65 11.87 3.85 2.77
CA GLY A 65 12.72 2.91 2.06
C GLY A 65 13.53 3.58 0.95
N HIS A 66 14.40 2.80 0.32
CA HIS A 66 15.15 3.22 -0.86
C HIS A 66 14.50 2.65 -2.12
N ASP A 67 14.13 3.56 -3.03
CA ASP A 67 13.63 3.20 -4.36
C ASP A 67 14.73 3.39 -5.42
N PRO A 68 15.25 2.30 -6.03
CA PRO A 68 16.26 2.41 -7.07
C PRO A 68 15.70 2.58 -8.48
N PHE A 69 14.37 2.54 -8.68
CA PHE A 69 13.76 2.47 -10.02
C PHE A 69 13.06 3.76 -10.44
N PHE A 70 12.42 4.44 -9.52
CA PHE A 70 11.63 5.62 -9.82
C PHE A 70 12.34 6.90 -9.46
N ALA A 71 12.31 7.86 -10.38
CA ALA A 71 12.74 9.21 -10.05
C ALA A 71 11.70 9.88 -9.15
N PRO A 72 12.13 10.53 -8.07
CA PRO A 72 11.22 11.29 -7.23
C PRO A 72 10.67 12.52 -7.97
N ILE A 73 9.52 13.00 -7.52
CA ILE A 73 8.95 14.26 -8.00
C ILE A 73 9.76 15.45 -7.47
N ASP A 74 9.63 16.61 -8.12
CA ASP A 74 10.32 17.84 -7.71
C ASP A 74 9.93 18.22 -6.26
N GLY A 75 10.94 18.43 -5.44
CA GLY A 75 10.78 18.84 -4.05
C GLY A 75 10.54 17.72 -3.04
N HIS A 76 10.29 16.48 -3.46
CA HIS A 76 9.94 15.34 -2.59
C HIS A 76 10.74 14.09 -2.93
N SER A 77 11.79 13.83 -2.16
CA SER A 77 12.73 12.73 -2.43
C SER A 77 12.15 11.31 -2.29
N HIS A 78 10.96 11.19 -1.70
CA HIS A 78 10.35 9.90 -1.35
C HIS A 78 8.98 9.69 -2.01
N ILE A 79 8.57 10.57 -2.91
CA ILE A 79 7.36 10.42 -3.71
C ILE A 79 7.74 10.21 -5.16
N ALA A 80 7.25 9.14 -5.76
CA ALA A 80 7.35 8.88 -7.19
C ALA A 80 5.98 8.97 -7.83
N ALA A 81 5.89 9.60 -9.00
CA ALA A 81 4.66 9.65 -9.76
C ALA A 81 4.57 8.47 -10.73
N ILE A 82 3.46 7.74 -10.67
CA ILE A 82 3.12 6.71 -11.64
C ILE A 82 1.92 7.21 -12.42
N GLU A 83 2.12 7.51 -13.69
CA GLU A 83 1.08 8.03 -14.58
C GLU A 83 0.89 7.08 -15.75
N ARG A 84 -0.37 6.86 -16.15
CA ARG A 84 -0.72 6.22 -17.41
C ARG A 84 -1.64 7.10 -18.19
N ARG A 85 -1.28 7.36 -19.44
CA ARG A 85 -2.09 8.14 -20.37
C ARG A 85 -3.06 7.26 -21.15
N ALA A 86 -4.17 7.84 -21.60
CA ALA A 86 -5.20 7.12 -22.33
C ALA A 86 -4.75 6.55 -23.67
N ASP A 87 -3.70 7.13 -24.28
CA ASP A 87 -3.13 6.71 -25.55
C ASP A 87 -1.95 5.74 -25.43
N GLU A 88 -1.54 5.38 -24.23
CA GLU A 88 -0.47 4.41 -23.99
C GLU A 88 -0.92 2.99 -24.29
N THR A 89 -0.12 2.29 -25.09
CA THR A 89 -0.34 0.90 -25.50
C THR A 89 0.72 -0.07 -24.92
N SER A 90 1.69 0.45 -24.16
CA SER A 90 2.68 -0.38 -23.45
C SER A 90 2.03 -1.26 -22.40
N SER A 91 2.72 -2.34 -22.00
CA SER A 91 2.31 -3.16 -20.85
C SER A 91 2.10 -2.30 -19.62
N LEU A 92 1.13 -2.70 -18.78
CA LEU A 92 0.87 -2.01 -17.51
C LEU A 92 2.08 -2.19 -16.58
N PHE A 93 2.44 -1.12 -15.89
CA PHE A 93 3.38 -1.25 -14.77
C PHE A 93 2.79 -2.22 -13.74
N ALA A 94 3.60 -3.16 -13.28
CA ALA A 94 3.22 -4.14 -12.26
C ALA A 94 1.96 -4.98 -12.58
N GLU A 95 1.72 -5.31 -13.86
CA GLU A 95 0.57 -6.16 -14.27
C GLU A 95 0.66 -7.62 -13.81
N ASN A 96 1.85 -8.06 -13.40
CA ASN A 96 2.08 -9.40 -12.89
C ASN A 96 2.11 -9.41 -11.36
N TRP A 97 1.68 -10.51 -10.73
CA TRP A 97 1.83 -10.71 -9.29
C TRP A 97 3.29 -10.63 -8.86
N HIS A 98 3.57 -9.82 -7.86
CA HIS A 98 4.90 -9.60 -7.31
C HIS A 98 4.82 -9.22 -5.83
N SER A 99 5.96 -9.20 -5.16
CA SER A 99 6.13 -8.57 -3.85
C SER A 99 6.99 -7.33 -4.03
N ASP A 100 6.56 -6.21 -3.44
CA ASP A 100 7.34 -4.99 -3.46
C ASP A 100 8.64 -5.17 -2.67
N TRP A 101 9.77 -4.73 -3.26
CA TRP A 101 11.08 -4.57 -2.62
C TRP A 101 11.65 -5.80 -1.91
N SER A 102 11.05 -6.99 -2.04
CA SER A 102 11.48 -8.23 -1.36
C SER A 102 12.92 -8.67 -1.67
N PHE A 103 13.56 -8.11 -2.70
CA PHE A 103 14.95 -8.35 -3.08
C PHE A 103 15.95 -7.50 -2.28
N GLN A 104 15.50 -6.52 -1.50
CA GLN A 104 16.37 -5.68 -0.68
C GLN A 104 16.74 -6.40 0.62
N GLU A 105 17.92 -6.11 1.15
CA GLU A 105 18.36 -6.62 2.46
C GLU A 105 17.45 -6.13 3.60
N TYR A 106 16.96 -4.88 3.46
CA TYR A 106 16.02 -4.24 4.39
C TYR A 106 14.83 -3.69 3.58
N PRO A 107 13.86 -4.54 3.23
CA PRO A 107 12.69 -4.08 2.51
C PRO A 107 11.85 -3.14 3.39
N PRO A 108 11.17 -2.14 2.82
CA PRO A 108 10.22 -1.33 3.58
C PRO A 108 9.05 -2.19 4.08
N ASP A 109 8.48 -1.79 5.21
CA ASP A 109 7.35 -2.51 5.83
C ASP A 109 6.07 -2.46 4.98
N GLY A 110 5.94 -1.48 4.09
CA GLY A 110 4.80 -1.33 3.20
C GLY A 110 4.96 -0.21 2.19
N THR A 111 3.98 -0.12 1.31
CA THR A 111 3.89 0.89 0.24
C THR A 111 2.62 1.72 0.43
N CYS A 112 2.74 3.04 0.36
CA CYS A 112 1.60 3.95 0.36
C CYS A 112 1.32 4.43 -1.07
N LEU A 113 0.09 4.24 -1.55
CA LEU A 113 -0.37 4.73 -2.84
C LEU A 113 -1.41 5.83 -2.63
N TYR A 114 -1.18 6.99 -3.21
CA TYR A 114 -2.12 8.10 -3.20
C TYR A 114 -2.63 8.40 -4.61
N SER A 115 -3.91 8.15 -4.84
CA SER A 115 -4.54 8.30 -6.16
C SER A 115 -4.90 9.76 -6.43
N LYS A 116 -4.27 10.39 -7.42
CA LYS A 116 -4.56 11.76 -7.89
C LYS A 116 -5.65 11.77 -8.98
N VAL A 117 -5.59 10.81 -9.91
CA VAL A 117 -6.55 10.67 -11.01
C VAL A 117 -6.88 9.18 -11.15
N VAL A 118 -8.16 8.86 -11.06
CA VAL A 118 -8.66 7.49 -11.20
C VAL A 118 -9.60 7.41 -12.40
N PRO A 119 -9.46 6.44 -13.31
CA PRO A 119 -10.36 6.28 -14.43
C PRO A 119 -11.76 5.84 -13.93
N PRO A 120 -12.84 6.12 -14.69
CA PRO A 120 -14.19 5.72 -14.30
C PRO A 120 -14.41 4.19 -14.32
N THR A 121 -13.53 3.45 -15.00
CA THR A 121 -13.55 1.97 -15.07
C THR A 121 -12.14 1.44 -15.22
N GLY A 122 -11.83 0.33 -14.55
CA GLY A 122 -10.51 -0.29 -14.55
C GLY A 122 -9.48 0.46 -13.71
N GLY A 123 -8.24 0.01 -13.77
CA GLY A 123 -7.15 0.56 -12.97
C GLY A 123 -7.14 0.05 -11.53
N ASP A 124 -7.83 -1.06 -11.26
CA ASP A 124 -7.86 -1.66 -9.93
C ASP A 124 -6.48 -2.17 -9.52
N THR A 125 -6.12 -1.95 -8.25
CA THR A 125 -4.96 -2.58 -7.63
C THR A 125 -5.43 -3.80 -6.85
N LEU A 126 -4.88 -4.97 -7.21
CA LEU A 126 -5.24 -6.23 -6.60
C LEU A 126 -4.18 -6.65 -5.57
N TYR A 127 -4.64 -7.20 -4.46
CA TYR A 127 -3.76 -7.67 -3.38
C TYR A 127 -4.05 -9.13 -3.05
N VAL A 128 -3.03 -9.84 -2.58
CA VAL A 128 -3.16 -11.22 -2.09
C VAL A 128 -2.57 -11.35 -0.70
N ASN A 129 -3.29 -12.02 0.20
CA ASN A 129 -2.78 -12.35 1.53
C ASN A 129 -1.80 -13.51 1.43
N GLN A 130 -0.49 -13.22 1.53
CA GLN A 130 0.58 -14.21 1.43
C GLN A 130 0.58 -15.23 2.57
N GLU A 131 0.15 -14.84 3.78
CA GLU A 131 0.02 -15.77 4.91
C GLU A 131 -1.07 -16.82 4.62
N ALA A 132 -2.22 -16.38 4.12
CA ALA A 132 -3.30 -17.27 3.73
C ALA A 132 -2.90 -18.15 2.52
N ALA A 133 -2.19 -17.59 1.54
CA ALA A 133 -1.68 -18.34 0.39
C ALA A 133 -0.71 -19.44 0.82
N LEU A 134 0.23 -19.14 1.74
CA LEU A 134 1.15 -20.13 2.29
C LEU A 134 0.41 -21.21 3.09
N ALA A 135 -0.59 -20.83 3.90
CA ALA A 135 -1.39 -21.77 4.68
C ALA A 135 -2.19 -22.74 3.79
N ALA A 136 -2.70 -22.25 2.66
CA ALA A 136 -3.47 -23.04 1.69
C ALA A 136 -2.60 -23.83 0.69
N MET A 137 -1.26 -23.65 0.74
CA MET A 137 -0.35 -24.29 -0.22
C MET A 137 -0.31 -25.80 -0.05
N PRO A 138 -0.39 -26.59 -1.15
CA PRO A 138 -0.20 -28.03 -1.11
C PRO A 138 1.14 -28.40 -0.46
N SER A 139 1.13 -29.44 0.39
CA SER A 139 2.30 -29.84 1.19
C SER A 139 3.54 -30.15 0.34
N GLU A 140 3.36 -30.75 -0.83
CA GLU A 140 4.45 -31.02 -1.77
C GLU A 140 5.11 -29.73 -2.26
N LEU A 141 4.34 -28.72 -2.60
CA LEU A 141 4.88 -27.43 -3.04
C LEU A 141 5.54 -26.70 -1.88
N ARG A 142 4.88 -26.71 -0.70
CA ARG A 142 5.41 -26.11 0.51
C ARG A 142 6.78 -26.67 0.90
N SER A 143 6.93 -27.99 0.88
CA SER A 143 8.21 -28.65 1.17
C SER A 143 9.35 -28.25 0.21
N ARG A 144 9.03 -27.84 -1.02
CA ARG A 144 10.03 -27.39 -2.00
C ARG A 144 10.53 -25.96 -1.75
N ILE A 145 9.77 -25.12 -1.07
CA ILE A 145 10.14 -23.73 -0.79
C ILE A 145 10.68 -23.52 0.62
N GLU A 146 10.38 -24.42 1.55
CA GLU A 146 10.90 -24.35 2.92
C GLU A 146 12.34 -24.90 3.04
N GLY A 147 12.89 -25.51 1.99
CA GLY A 147 14.27 -26.01 1.90
C GLY A 147 14.43 -27.37 2.51
#